data_4c8553f55733440a49b4831988ade04b
#
_entry.id   4c8553f55733440a49b4831988ade04b
#
_cell.length_a   1.000
_cell.length_b   1.000
_cell.length_c   1.000
_cell.angle_alpha   90.00
_cell.angle_beta   90.00
_cell.angle_gamma   90.00
#
_symmetry.space_group_name_H-M   'P 1'
#
loop_
_entity.id
_entity.type
_entity.pdbx_description
1 polymer ?
#
loop_
_entity_poly.entity_id
_entity_poly.type
_entity_poly.pdbx_seq_one_letter_code
_entity_poly.pdbx_strand_id
1 'polypeptide(L)'
;AMAGLLNIVPRYLPRFGMAPNWARAVRPLVLVFTVVAIIITIVFEADVDAQAGAYATGVLVLITSASVAVTLSALRARQRAQTIGFAVVALVFAYTTIVNVIERPDGVRIASLFILGIIVVSVVSRIQRSFQLRATSVSLDELALDFVTSDADDYGAVRIISHEPDDGGESEYRLKVAEERRDSGIPQRSPIIFLEVYPADSSNFEEDLLVEGVTVHGYRVLRVRSGNVPNTLATILLTIRDITGVVPSIYFEWTEGSPVSNMFRFLVTGVGEVAPVTREVLRQAESDRHRRPEVHVS
;
A
#
# COMPACT_ATOMS: atom_id res chain seq x y z
N ALA A 1 -21.52 18.20 -7.87
CA ALA A 1 -20.15 17.74 -8.17
C ALA A 1 -19.26 17.80 -6.92
N MET A 2 -19.20 18.91 -6.21
CA MET A 2 -18.33 19.10 -5.02
C MET A 2 -18.57 18.05 -3.92
N ALA A 3 -19.81 17.74 -3.58
CA ALA A 3 -20.13 16.70 -2.57
C ALA A 3 -19.67 15.29 -3.00
N GLY A 4 -19.74 14.99 -4.28
CA GLY A 4 -19.20 13.74 -4.82
C GLY A 4 -17.68 13.64 -4.69
N LEU A 5 -16.97 14.70 -5.05
CA LEU A 5 -15.50 14.77 -4.93
C LEU A 5 -15.04 14.67 -3.47
N LEU A 6 -15.73 15.35 -2.55
CA LEU A 6 -15.44 15.29 -1.10
C LEU A 6 -15.57 13.88 -0.52
N ASN A 7 -16.43 13.04 -1.09
CA ASN A 7 -16.58 11.64 -0.68
C ASN A 7 -15.63 10.68 -1.42
N ILE A 8 -15.30 10.99 -2.68
CA ILE A 8 -14.49 10.12 -3.53
C ILE A 8 -13.01 10.25 -3.21
N VAL A 9 -12.51 11.49 -3.05
CA VAL A 9 -11.09 11.76 -2.82
C VAL A 9 -10.54 11.03 -1.57
N PRO A 10 -11.21 11.06 -0.40
CA PRO A 10 -10.76 10.31 0.76
C PRO A 10 -10.75 8.78 0.58
N ARG A 11 -11.60 8.26 -0.31
CA ARG A 11 -11.70 6.80 -0.56
C ARG A 11 -10.73 6.28 -1.60
N TYR A 12 -10.43 7.05 -2.65
CA TYR A 12 -9.61 6.59 -3.76
C TYR A 12 -8.13 6.91 -3.63
N LEU A 13 -7.78 8.09 -3.13
CA LEU A 13 -6.38 8.45 -2.91
C LEU A 13 -5.70 7.60 -1.83
N PRO A 14 -6.35 7.27 -0.68
CA PRO A 14 -5.74 6.40 0.32
C PRO A 14 -5.48 4.97 -0.14
N ARG A 15 -6.24 4.45 -1.10
CA ARG A 15 -6.07 3.08 -1.62
C ARG A 15 -4.65 2.79 -2.10
N PHE A 16 -3.92 3.82 -2.49
CA PHE A 16 -2.50 3.74 -2.82
C PHE A 16 -1.58 4.18 -1.68
N GLY A 17 -2.12 4.39 -0.47
CA GLY A 17 -1.37 4.88 0.69
C GLY A 17 -0.79 6.28 0.50
N MET A 18 -1.38 7.09 -0.39
CA MET A 18 -0.77 8.33 -0.87
C MET A 18 -1.48 9.61 -0.44
N ALA A 19 -2.69 9.53 0.16
CA ALA A 19 -3.39 10.73 0.58
C ALA A 19 -2.76 11.35 1.84
N PRO A 20 -2.54 12.67 1.85
CA PRO A 20 -2.10 13.36 3.05
C PRO A 20 -3.19 13.35 4.13
N ASN A 21 -2.80 13.47 5.43
CA ASN A 21 -3.74 13.41 6.56
C ASN A 21 -4.88 14.43 6.49
N TRP A 22 -4.62 15.60 5.93
CA TRP A 22 -5.64 16.63 5.75
C TRP A 22 -6.74 16.24 4.76
N ALA A 23 -6.48 15.30 3.83
CA ALA A 23 -7.50 14.81 2.89
C ALA A 23 -8.63 14.03 3.58
N ARG A 24 -8.41 13.56 4.82
CA ARG A 24 -9.44 12.92 5.66
C ARG A 24 -10.46 13.94 6.18
N ALA A 25 -10.06 15.19 6.36
CA ALA A 25 -10.90 16.22 6.91
C ALA A 25 -11.60 17.01 5.78
N VAL A 26 -12.92 17.17 5.87
CA VAL A 26 -13.73 17.87 4.86
C VAL A 26 -13.32 19.34 4.71
N ARG A 27 -13.03 20.02 5.82
CA ARG A 27 -12.70 21.47 5.80
C ARG A 27 -11.42 21.81 5.03
N PRO A 28 -10.25 21.18 5.29
CA PRO A 28 -9.05 21.41 4.49
C PRO A 28 -9.25 21.08 3.02
N LEU A 29 -10.00 20.01 2.72
CA LEU A 29 -10.26 19.59 1.37
C LEU A 29 -11.08 20.63 0.58
N VAL A 30 -12.09 21.23 1.21
CA VAL A 30 -12.87 22.33 0.63
C VAL A 30 -11.97 23.53 0.32
N LEU A 31 -11.09 23.91 1.24
CA LEU A 31 -10.14 25.02 1.02
C LEU A 31 -9.21 24.73 -0.17
N VAL A 32 -8.67 23.53 -0.27
CA VAL A 32 -7.81 23.12 -1.40
C VAL A 32 -8.58 23.23 -2.72
N PHE A 33 -9.80 22.70 -2.80
CA PHE A 33 -10.62 22.82 -4.02
C PHE A 33 -10.98 24.25 -4.36
N THR A 34 -11.23 25.08 -3.36
CA THR A 34 -11.49 26.53 -3.56
C THR A 34 -10.27 27.22 -4.14
N VAL A 35 -9.09 26.98 -3.58
CA VAL A 35 -7.82 27.52 -4.11
C VAL A 35 -7.57 27.05 -5.53
N VAL A 36 -7.78 25.77 -5.82
CA VAL A 36 -7.65 25.22 -7.17
C VAL A 36 -8.63 25.90 -8.14
N ALA A 37 -9.88 26.08 -7.74
CA ALA A 37 -10.88 26.77 -8.58
C ALA A 37 -10.50 28.22 -8.86
N ILE A 38 -9.97 28.95 -7.86
CA ILE A 38 -9.48 30.32 -8.03
C ILE A 38 -8.29 30.36 -8.99
N ILE A 39 -7.32 29.44 -8.83
CA ILE A 39 -6.15 29.34 -9.73
C ILE A 39 -6.61 29.11 -11.16
N ILE A 40 -7.52 28.16 -11.39
CA ILE A 40 -8.07 27.90 -12.73
C ILE A 40 -8.74 29.15 -13.30
N THR A 41 -9.56 29.84 -12.52
CA THR A 41 -10.23 31.08 -12.98
C THR A 41 -9.23 32.15 -13.38
N ILE A 42 -8.15 32.33 -12.61
CA ILE A 42 -7.09 33.30 -12.92
C ILE A 42 -6.32 32.88 -14.18
N VAL A 43 -5.93 31.61 -14.29
CA VAL A 43 -5.15 31.09 -15.44
C VAL A 43 -5.92 31.24 -16.75
N PHE A 44 -7.22 31.08 -16.71
CA PHE A 44 -8.09 31.24 -17.87
C PHE A 44 -8.63 32.66 -18.05
N GLU A 45 -8.17 33.63 -17.26
CA GLU A 45 -8.66 35.01 -17.30
C GLU A 45 -10.20 35.12 -17.23
N ALA A 46 -10.84 34.15 -16.53
CA ALA A 46 -12.31 33.97 -16.46
C ALA A 46 -12.97 33.70 -17.84
N ASP A 47 -12.21 33.27 -18.84
CA ASP A 47 -12.77 32.87 -20.15
C ASP A 47 -13.54 31.53 -20.00
N VAL A 48 -14.85 31.60 -20.20
CA VAL A 48 -15.78 30.47 -20.03
C VAL A 48 -15.59 29.44 -21.16
N ASP A 49 -15.28 29.86 -22.37
CA ASP A 49 -15.12 28.97 -23.53
C ASP A 49 -13.85 28.13 -23.40
N ALA A 50 -12.75 28.75 -22.95
CA ALA A 50 -11.51 28.04 -22.67
C ALA A 50 -11.68 27.05 -21.49
N GLN A 51 -12.39 27.43 -20.43
CA GLN A 51 -12.72 26.56 -19.31
C GLN A 51 -13.61 25.40 -19.73
N ALA A 52 -14.60 25.64 -20.59
CA ALA A 52 -15.50 24.61 -21.12
C ALA A 52 -14.74 23.54 -21.91
N GLY A 53 -13.71 23.94 -22.69
CA GLY A 53 -12.83 23.00 -23.41
C GLY A 53 -12.04 22.07 -22.47
N ALA A 54 -11.48 22.62 -21.40
CA ALA A 54 -10.77 21.85 -20.39
C ALA A 54 -11.71 20.90 -19.62
N TYR A 55 -12.90 21.37 -19.25
CA TYR A 55 -13.93 20.55 -18.61
C TYR A 55 -14.38 19.39 -19.51
N ALA A 56 -14.64 19.65 -20.80
CA ALA A 56 -15.06 18.62 -21.76
C ALA A 56 -14.01 17.51 -21.86
N THR A 57 -12.71 17.86 -21.91
CA THR A 57 -11.61 16.88 -21.93
C THR A 57 -11.63 15.99 -20.68
N GLY A 58 -11.79 16.58 -19.49
CA GLY A 58 -11.86 15.84 -18.23
C GLY A 58 -13.04 14.86 -18.17
N VAL A 59 -14.23 15.31 -18.59
CA VAL A 59 -15.43 14.48 -18.63
C VAL A 59 -15.31 13.34 -19.63
N LEU A 60 -14.76 13.59 -20.82
CA LEU A 60 -14.55 12.57 -21.86
C LEU A 60 -13.56 11.49 -21.39
N VAL A 61 -12.46 11.87 -20.76
CA VAL A 61 -11.48 10.93 -20.21
C VAL A 61 -12.12 10.07 -19.11
N LEU A 62 -12.91 10.68 -18.23
CA LEU A 62 -13.62 9.96 -17.17
C LEU A 62 -14.60 8.92 -17.74
N ILE A 63 -15.43 9.32 -18.69
CA ILE A 63 -16.42 8.43 -19.31
C ILE A 63 -15.73 7.33 -20.11
N THR A 64 -14.66 7.65 -20.85
CA THR A 64 -13.87 6.67 -21.59
C THR A 64 -13.28 5.63 -20.61
N SER A 65 -12.65 6.07 -19.53
CA SER A 65 -12.10 5.20 -18.50
C SER A 65 -13.17 4.30 -17.86
N ALA A 66 -14.33 4.87 -17.52
CA ALA A 66 -15.44 4.12 -16.96
C ALA A 66 -16.00 3.07 -17.94
N SER A 67 -16.15 3.42 -19.23
CA SER A 67 -16.66 2.49 -20.25
C SER A 67 -15.69 1.34 -20.52
N VAL A 68 -14.37 1.60 -20.50
CA VAL A 68 -13.34 0.56 -20.58
C VAL A 68 -13.39 -0.36 -19.35
N ALA A 69 -13.50 0.21 -18.15
CA ALA A 69 -13.57 -0.57 -16.90
C ALA A 69 -14.78 -1.50 -16.88
N VAL A 70 -15.97 -1.00 -17.30
CA VAL A 70 -17.20 -1.81 -17.39
C VAL A 70 -17.05 -2.90 -18.46
N THR A 71 -16.44 -2.59 -19.61
CA THR A 71 -16.15 -3.59 -20.66
C THR A 71 -15.28 -4.73 -20.13
N LEU A 72 -14.20 -4.40 -19.41
CA LEU A 72 -13.32 -5.39 -18.81
C LEU A 72 -14.02 -6.22 -17.73
N SER A 73 -14.87 -5.59 -16.93
CA SER A 73 -15.70 -6.28 -15.93
C SER A 73 -16.65 -7.28 -16.56
N ALA A 74 -17.39 -6.86 -17.61
CA ALA A 74 -18.30 -7.72 -18.36
C ALA A 74 -17.57 -8.87 -19.05
N LEU A 75 -16.34 -8.62 -19.56
CA LEU A 75 -15.48 -9.65 -20.16
C LEU A 75 -15.07 -10.71 -19.11
N ARG A 76 -14.66 -10.28 -17.93
CA ARG A 76 -14.30 -11.18 -16.80
C ARG A 76 -15.50 -12.00 -16.33
N ALA A 77 -16.69 -11.38 -16.31
CA ALA A 77 -17.95 -12.04 -15.99
C ALA A 77 -18.49 -12.94 -17.13
N ARG A 78 -17.78 -13.04 -18.26
CA ARG A 78 -18.14 -13.83 -19.46
C ARG A 78 -19.52 -13.45 -20.07
N GLN A 79 -19.96 -12.22 -19.91
CA GLN A 79 -21.24 -11.70 -20.42
C GLN A 79 -21.06 -11.14 -21.85
N ARG A 80 -21.01 -11.99 -22.86
CA ARG A 80 -20.65 -11.62 -24.25
C ARG A 80 -21.46 -10.48 -24.85
N ALA A 81 -22.78 -10.48 -24.70
CA ALA A 81 -23.63 -9.41 -25.26
C ALA A 81 -23.34 -8.04 -24.62
N GLN A 82 -23.18 -8.00 -23.31
CA GLN A 82 -22.84 -6.78 -22.58
C GLN A 82 -21.42 -6.30 -22.91
N THR A 83 -20.48 -7.23 -23.03
CA THR A 83 -19.09 -6.92 -23.43
C THR A 83 -19.05 -6.23 -24.78
N ILE A 84 -19.79 -6.75 -25.79
CA ILE A 84 -19.83 -6.13 -27.12
C ILE A 84 -20.49 -4.75 -27.05
N GLY A 85 -21.62 -4.60 -26.36
CA GLY A 85 -22.29 -3.33 -26.21
C GLY A 85 -21.42 -2.26 -25.55
N PHE A 86 -20.78 -2.59 -24.43
CA PHE A 86 -19.89 -1.65 -23.72
C PHE A 86 -18.59 -1.39 -24.48
N ALA A 87 -18.06 -2.36 -25.26
CA ALA A 87 -16.92 -2.14 -26.12
C ALA A 87 -17.20 -1.12 -27.24
N VAL A 88 -18.38 -1.17 -27.83
CA VAL A 88 -18.82 -0.17 -28.83
C VAL A 88 -18.88 1.23 -28.18
N VAL A 89 -19.49 1.33 -27.00
CA VAL A 89 -19.55 2.60 -26.25
C VAL A 89 -18.14 3.10 -25.93
N ALA A 90 -17.25 2.23 -25.46
CA ALA A 90 -15.86 2.58 -25.17
C ALA A 90 -15.11 3.09 -26.42
N LEU A 91 -15.30 2.47 -27.56
CA LEU A 91 -14.72 2.91 -28.83
C LEU A 91 -15.21 4.29 -29.25
N VAL A 92 -16.51 4.57 -29.14
CA VAL A 92 -17.08 5.88 -29.46
C VAL A 92 -16.49 6.95 -28.56
N PHE A 93 -16.45 6.72 -27.24
CA PHE A 93 -15.88 7.70 -26.32
C PHE A 93 -14.36 7.85 -26.47
N ALA A 94 -13.63 6.78 -26.78
CA ALA A 94 -12.21 6.86 -27.08
C ALA A 94 -11.97 7.71 -28.32
N TYR A 95 -12.71 7.49 -29.40
CA TYR A 95 -12.64 8.32 -30.61
C TYR A 95 -12.94 9.79 -30.30
N THR A 96 -14.04 10.07 -29.61
CA THR A 96 -14.43 11.44 -29.25
C THR A 96 -13.38 12.11 -28.36
N THR A 97 -12.79 11.38 -27.44
CA THR A 97 -11.69 11.88 -26.57
C THR A 97 -10.47 12.24 -27.39
N ILE A 98 -10.05 11.38 -28.33
CA ILE A 98 -8.90 11.62 -29.20
C ILE A 98 -9.13 12.88 -30.06
N VAL A 99 -10.29 12.99 -30.69
CA VAL A 99 -10.63 14.17 -31.52
C VAL A 99 -10.63 15.44 -30.66
N ASN A 100 -11.25 15.40 -29.47
CA ASN A 100 -11.29 16.55 -28.57
C ASN A 100 -9.89 16.99 -28.10
N VAL A 101 -9.00 16.02 -27.83
CA VAL A 101 -7.60 16.29 -27.45
C VAL A 101 -6.83 16.98 -28.58
N ILE A 102 -7.06 16.58 -29.83
CA ILE A 102 -6.41 17.16 -31.02
C ILE A 102 -6.93 18.57 -31.28
N GLU A 103 -8.25 18.78 -31.18
CA GLU A 103 -8.87 20.08 -31.46
C GLU A 103 -8.70 21.11 -30.35
N ARG A 104 -8.57 20.64 -29.08
CA ARG A 104 -8.49 21.50 -27.88
C ARG A 104 -7.30 21.14 -27.00
N PRO A 105 -6.05 21.43 -27.40
CA PRO A 105 -4.85 21.06 -26.67
C PRO A 105 -4.72 21.73 -25.30
N ASP A 106 -5.39 22.86 -25.07
CA ASP A 106 -5.32 23.57 -23.78
C ASP A 106 -5.93 22.77 -22.63
N GLY A 107 -6.97 21.99 -22.91
CA GLY A 107 -7.54 21.07 -21.92
C GLY A 107 -6.53 20.00 -21.46
N VAL A 108 -5.72 19.50 -22.40
CA VAL A 108 -4.68 18.49 -22.07
C VAL A 108 -3.54 19.08 -21.26
N ARG A 109 -3.08 20.31 -21.60
CA ARG A 109 -2.01 21.00 -20.86
C ARG A 109 -2.38 21.17 -19.39
N ILE A 110 -3.61 21.59 -19.12
CA ILE A 110 -4.09 21.79 -17.76
C ILE A 110 -4.27 20.47 -17.04
N ALA A 111 -4.90 19.48 -17.69
CA ALA A 111 -5.04 18.14 -17.13
C ALA A 111 -3.67 17.54 -16.76
N SER A 112 -2.65 17.72 -17.61
CA SER A 112 -1.29 17.24 -17.36
C SER A 112 -0.66 17.90 -16.14
N LEU A 113 -0.84 19.20 -15.94
CA LEU A 113 -0.35 19.91 -14.75
C LEU A 113 -1.03 19.40 -13.46
N PHE A 114 -2.35 19.19 -13.50
CA PHE A 114 -3.07 18.62 -12.36
C PHE A 114 -2.65 17.19 -12.05
N ILE A 115 -2.54 16.34 -13.08
CA ILE A 115 -2.07 14.96 -12.91
C ILE A 115 -0.67 14.95 -12.30
N LEU A 116 0.24 15.77 -12.81
CA LEU A 116 1.58 15.91 -12.25
C LEU A 116 1.55 16.38 -10.79
N GLY A 117 0.76 17.40 -10.49
CA GLY A 117 0.58 17.90 -9.11
C GLY A 117 0.05 16.81 -8.17
N ILE A 118 -0.96 16.05 -8.58
CA ILE A 118 -1.52 14.92 -7.80
C ILE A 118 -0.45 13.85 -7.60
N ILE A 119 0.30 13.48 -8.63
CA ILE A 119 1.37 12.48 -8.53
C ILE A 119 2.44 12.95 -7.54
N VAL A 120 2.91 14.20 -7.67
CA VAL A 120 3.93 14.76 -6.77
C VAL A 120 3.46 14.77 -5.33
N VAL A 121 2.26 15.29 -5.05
CA VAL A 121 1.69 15.32 -3.70
C VAL A 121 1.50 13.90 -3.17
N SER A 122 1.04 12.97 -3.99
CA SER A 122 0.85 11.58 -3.63
C SER A 122 2.17 10.90 -3.28
N VAL A 123 3.21 11.09 -4.09
CA VAL A 123 4.54 10.52 -3.84
C VAL A 123 5.16 11.10 -2.58
N VAL A 124 5.12 12.43 -2.40
CA VAL A 124 5.64 13.08 -1.18
C VAL A 124 4.90 12.60 0.06
N SER A 125 3.57 12.54 0.02
CA SER A 125 2.75 12.02 1.11
C SER A 125 3.09 10.57 1.43
N ARG A 126 3.31 9.75 0.40
CA ARG A 126 3.69 8.36 0.57
C ARG A 126 5.06 8.22 1.24
N ILE A 127 6.07 8.96 0.77
CA ILE A 127 7.40 8.95 1.37
C ILE A 127 7.31 9.31 2.87
N GLN A 128 6.64 10.41 3.19
CA GLN A 128 6.49 10.84 4.58
C GLN A 128 5.77 9.81 5.46
N ARG A 129 4.78 9.12 4.90
CA ARG A 129 3.95 8.17 5.65
C ARG A 129 4.52 6.76 5.73
N SER A 130 5.35 6.35 4.78
CA SER A 130 5.96 5.02 4.79
C SER A 130 6.83 4.79 6.01
N PHE A 131 7.32 5.87 6.62
CA PHE A 131 8.22 5.82 7.76
C PHE A 131 7.57 6.10 9.12
N GLN A 132 6.26 6.36 9.18
CA GLN A 132 5.55 6.62 10.45
C GLN A 132 4.80 5.37 10.91
N LEU A 133 4.92 5.00 12.18
CA LEU A 133 4.09 3.96 12.78
C LEU A 133 2.61 4.39 12.76
N ARG A 134 1.73 3.52 12.28
CA ARG A 134 0.31 3.82 12.06
C ARG A 134 -0.65 2.97 12.84
N ALA A 135 -0.19 1.86 13.39
CA ALA A 135 -1.06 1.02 14.19
C ALA A 135 -1.45 1.75 15.47
N THR A 136 -2.73 1.87 15.68
CA THR A 136 -3.31 2.46 16.90
C THR A 136 -3.23 1.48 18.05
N SER A 137 -3.44 0.20 17.76
CA SER A 137 -3.32 -0.90 18.71
C SER A 137 -2.88 -2.17 17.99
N VAL A 138 -2.17 -3.04 18.73
CA VAL A 138 -1.84 -4.39 18.29
C VAL A 138 -2.31 -5.36 19.36
N SER A 139 -3.13 -6.31 18.98
CA SER A 139 -3.57 -7.40 19.84
C SER A 139 -3.13 -8.73 19.24
N LEU A 140 -2.54 -9.58 20.05
CA LEU A 140 -2.24 -10.96 19.70
C LEU A 140 -3.34 -11.85 20.27
N ASP A 141 -3.81 -12.83 19.51
CA ASP A 141 -4.69 -13.86 20.05
C ASP A 141 -3.91 -14.79 21.01
N GLU A 142 -4.61 -15.68 21.64
CA GLU A 142 -4.06 -16.56 22.68
C GLU A 142 -2.94 -17.45 22.13
N LEU A 143 -3.10 -17.95 20.89
CA LEU A 143 -2.12 -18.82 20.24
C LEU A 143 -0.90 -18.04 19.73
N ALA A 144 -1.09 -16.84 19.17
CA ALA A 144 0.01 -15.96 18.78
C ALA A 144 0.85 -15.55 19.99
N LEU A 145 0.18 -15.23 21.09
CA LEU A 145 0.84 -14.87 22.34
C LEU A 145 1.66 -16.05 22.89
N ASP A 146 1.08 -17.26 22.91
CA ASP A 146 1.78 -18.48 23.32
C ASP A 146 3.03 -18.75 22.48
N PHE A 147 2.95 -18.58 21.15
CA PHE A 147 4.10 -18.77 20.26
C PHE A 147 5.27 -17.85 20.60
N VAL A 148 5.01 -16.57 20.82
CA VAL A 148 6.08 -15.61 21.05
C VAL A 148 6.62 -15.65 22.47
N THR A 149 5.76 -15.91 23.46
CA THR A 149 6.20 -16.00 24.87
C THR A 149 6.95 -17.30 25.15
N SER A 150 6.50 -18.45 24.62
CA SER A 150 7.22 -19.71 24.76
C SER A 150 8.63 -19.65 24.14
N ASP A 151 8.78 -19.00 22.97
CA ASP A 151 10.10 -18.84 22.35
C ASP A 151 11.02 -17.91 23.16
N ALA A 152 10.45 -16.84 23.71
CA ALA A 152 11.19 -15.92 24.55
C ALA A 152 11.66 -16.58 25.87
N ASP A 153 10.77 -17.34 26.53
CA ASP A 153 11.04 -17.98 27.81
C ASP A 153 12.00 -19.17 27.68
N ASP A 154 11.78 -20.03 26.68
CA ASP A 154 12.55 -21.27 26.53
C ASP A 154 13.93 -21.04 25.85
N TYR A 155 14.03 -20.07 24.95
CA TYR A 155 15.22 -19.84 24.13
C TYR A 155 15.86 -18.46 24.28
N GLY A 156 15.22 -17.55 25.01
CA GLY A 156 15.70 -16.16 25.15
C GLY A 156 15.76 -15.39 23.82
N ALA A 157 15.00 -15.83 22.83
CA ALA A 157 15.03 -15.23 21.48
C ALA A 157 13.74 -15.53 20.72
N VAL A 158 13.21 -14.54 20.04
CA VAL A 158 12.08 -14.68 19.11
C VAL A 158 12.58 -14.44 17.69
N ARG A 159 12.49 -15.47 16.83
CA ARG A 159 12.96 -15.45 15.43
C ARG A 159 11.81 -15.58 14.49
N ILE A 160 11.67 -14.61 13.59
CA ILE A 160 10.54 -14.48 12.69
C ILE A 160 11.04 -14.47 11.25
N ILE A 161 10.45 -15.29 10.39
CA ILE A 161 10.65 -15.21 8.94
C ILE A 161 9.45 -14.48 8.32
N SER A 162 9.72 -13.42 7.57
CA SER A 162 8.70 -12.77 6.76
C SER A 162 8.31 -13.65 5.57
N HIS A 163 7.02 -13.96 5.43
CA HIS A 163 6.51 -14.83 4.39
C HIS A 163 5.37 -14.17 3.63
N GLU A 164 5.32 -14.35 2.30
CA GLU A 164 4.20 -13.86 1.50
C GLU A 164 2.99 -14.78 1.68
N PRO A 165 1.78 -14.20 1.89
CA PRO A 165 0.56 -14.99 2.03
C PRO A 165 0.25 -15.79 0.76
N ASP A 166 -0.25 -17.01 0.95
CA ASP A 166 -0.70 -17.92 -0.13
C ASP A 166 0.42 -18.35 -1.11
N ASP A 167 1.68 -18.13 -0.75
CA ASP A 167 2.81 -18.52 -1.56
C ASP A 167 3.28 -19.95 -1.18
N GLY A 168 3.03 -20.88 -2.08
CA GLY A 168 3.50 -22.24 -1.99
C GLY A 168 2.81 -23.17 -0.97
N GLY A 169 3.33 -24.37 -0.89
CA GLY A 169 2.90 -25.41 0.02
C GLY A 169 3.93 -25.70 1.11
N GLU A 170 3.80 -26.85 1.79
CA GLU A 170 4.74 -27.30 2.82
C GLU A 170 6.22 -27.23 2.39
N SER A 171 6.50 -27.51 1.10
CA SER A 171 7.85 -27.47 0.55
C SER A 171 8.51 -26.10 0.66
N GLU A 172 7.74 -25.02 0.56
CA GLU A 172 8.24 -23.65 0.61
C GLU A 172 8.60 -23.23 2.03
N TYR A 173 7.73 -23.50 3.01
CA TYR A 173 8.06 -23.26 4.41
C TYR A 173 9.35 -23.99 4.81
N ARG A 174 9.49 -25.26 4.36
CA ARG A 174 10.68 -26.05 4.62
C ARG A 174 11.93 -25.47 3.96
N LEU A 175 11.80 -25.01 2.71
CA LEU A 175 12.90 -24.40 1.96
C LEU A 175 13.36 -23.12 2.63
N LYS A 176 12.45 -22.20 2.95
CA LYS A 176 12.75 -20.93 3.62
C LYS A 176 13.41 -21.13 4.98
N VAL A 177 12.94 -22.08 5.78
CA VAL A 177 13.61 -22.42 7.05
C VAL A 177 15.03 -22.93 6.80
N ALA A 178 15.25 -23.77 5.80
CA ALA A 178 16.57 -24.32 5.52
C ALA A 178 17.54 -23.25 5.01
N GLU A 179 17.09 -22.36 4.16
CA GLU A 179 17.85 -21.22 3.64
C GLU A 179 18.22 -20.25 4.74
N GLU A 180 17.25 -19.77 5.53
CA GLU A 180 17.50 -18.85 6.62
C GLU A 180 18.44 -19.44 7.69
N ARG A 181 18.31 -20.73 8.00
CA ARG A 181 19.25 -21.38 8.92
C ARG A 181 20.67 -21.42 8.39
N ARG A 182 20.83 -21.64 7.08
CA ARG A 182 22.13 -21.68 6.43
C ARG A 182 22.77 -20.29 6.34
N ASP A 183 21.98 -19.32 5.88
CA ASP A 183 22.51 -18.00 5.49
C ASP A 183 22.62 -17.04 6.70
N SER A 184 21.71 -17.15 7.64
CA SER A 184 21.72 -16.36 8.89
C SER A 184 22.30 -17.09 10.10
N GLY A 185 22.76 -18.33 9.93
CA GLY A 185 23.40 -19.11 11.00
C GLY A 185 22.47 -19.47 12.17
N ILE A 186 21.17 -19.61 11.94
CA ILE A 186 20.19 -19.95 12.97
C ILE A 186 20.40 -21.39 13.45
N PRO A 187 20.57 -21.64 14.76
CA PRO A 187 20.75 -22.99 15.28
C PRO A 187 19.61 -23.93 14.90
N GLN A 188 19.92 -25.20 14.60
CA GLN A 188 18.95 -26.19 14.14
C GLN A 188 17.79 -26.43 15.11
N ARG A 189 18.04 -26.29 16.41
CA ARG A 189 17.02 -26.49 17.46
C ARG A 189 16.24 -25.23 17.83
N SER A 190 16.64 -24.06 17.32
CA SER A 190 15.93 -22.83 17.60
C SER A 190 14.58 -22.83 16.88
N PRO A 191 13.50 -22.51 17.58
CA PRO A 191 12.21 -22.34 16.94
C PRO A 191 12.20 -21.13 16.00
N ILE A 192 11.32 -21.20 15.02
CA ILE A 192 11.09 -20.14 14.04
C ILE A 192 9.59 -19.96 13.89
N ILE A 193 9.15 -18.72 13.83
CA ILE A 193 7.78 -18.33 13.59
C ILE A 193 7.71 -17.64 12.24
N PHE A 194 6.73 -17.94 11.42
CA PHE A 194 6.45 -17.20 10.19
C PHE A 194 5.53 -16.02 10.47
N LEU A 195 5.69 -14.93 9.73
CA LEU A 195 4.79 -13.78 9.80
C LEU A 195 4.28 -13.44 8.41
N GLU A 196 2.98 -13.62 8.21
CA GLU A 196 2.25 -13.37 6.98
C GLU A 196 1.37 -12.13 7.11
N VAL A 197 1.58 -11.14 6.22
CA VAL A 197 0.76 -9.94 6.17
C VAL A 197 -0.15 -10.01 4.95
N TYR A 198 -1.43 -10.25 5.16
CA TYR A 198 -2.45 -10.27 4.12
C TYR A 198 -2.81 -8.83 3.72
N PRO A 199 -2.79 -8.49 2.42
CA PRO A 199 -3.13 -7.16 1.98
C PRO A 199 -4.59 -6.82 2.31
N ALA A 200 -4.78 -5.74 3.05
CA ALA A 200 -6.07 -5.13 3.34
C ALA A 200 -6.25 -3.83 2.56
N ASP A 201 -7.46 -3.27 2.61
CA ASP A 201 -7.72 -1.97 2.01
C ASP A 201 -6.90 -0.88 2.71
N SER A 202 -5.93 -0.31 2.01
CA SER A 202 -5.06 0.76 2.51
C SER A 202 -5.78 2.11 2.73
N SER A 203 -7.10 2.15 2.57
CA SER A 203 -7.92 3.35 2.82
C SER A 203 -8.01 3.73 4.30
N ASN A 204 -7.72 2.80 5.20
CA ASN A 204 -7.68 3.08 6.63
C ASN A 204 -6.40 3.84 7.01
N PHE A 205 -6.57 5.00 7.64
CA PHE A 205 -5.46 5.84 8.10
C PHE A 205 -4.86 5.35 9.43
N GLU A 206 -5.64 4.65 10.20
CA GLU A 206 -5.29 4.04 11.48
C GLU A 206 -5.85 2.62 11.45
N GLU A 207 -5.04 1.64 11.78
CA GLU A 207 -5.42 0.25 11.78
C GLU A 207 -5.23 -0.33 13.18
N ASP A 208 -6.25 -1.02 13.68
CA ASP A 208 -6.12 -1.93 14.81
C ASP A 208 -5.68 -3.28 14.25
N LEU A 209 -4.49 -3.70 14.60
CA LEU A 209 -3.90 -4.95 14.11
C LEU A 209 -4.28 -6.10 15.03
N LEU A 210 -5.04 -7.05 14.50
CA LEU A 210 -5.26 -8.34 15.15
C LEU A 210 -4.30 -9.36 14.54
N VAL A 211 -3.39 -9.88 15.35
CA VAL A 211 -2.43 -10.92 14.97
C VAL A 211 -2.96 -12.26 15.44
N GLU A 212 -3.26 -13.11 14.49
CA GLU A 212 -3.80 -14.45 14.74
C GLU A 212 -2.66 -15.48 14.66
N GLY A 213 -2.57 -16.34 15.66
CA GLY A 213 -1.69 -17.50 15.67
C GLY A 213 -2.34 -18.68 14.96
N VAL A 214 -1.65 -19.26 13.99
CA VAL A 214 -2.13 -20.47 13.31
C VAL A 214 -0.98 -21.46 13.10
N THR A 215 -1.33 -22.76 12.98
CA THR A 215 -0.36 -23.77 12.59
C THR A 215 -0.63 -24.22 11.18
N VAL A 216 0.34 -24.03 10.28
CA VAL A 216 0.26 -24.37 8.86
C VAL A 216 1.35 -25.38 8.53
N HIS A 217 0.99 -26.56 8.06
CA HIS A 217 1.94 -27.64 7.75
C HIS A 217 2.90 -27.99 8.90
N GLY A 218 2.46 -27.76 10.16
CA GLY A 218 3.31 -27.97 11.34
C GLY A 218 4.21 -26.79 11.72
N TYR A 219 4.19 -25.70 10.95
CA TYR A 219 4.89 -24.46 11.26
C TYR A 219 3.99 -23.49 12.02
N ARG A 220 4.57 -22.74 12.94
CA ARG A 220 3.90 -21.66 13.67
C ARG A 220 3.88 -20.40 12.81
N VAL A 221 2.71 -19.86 12.59
CA VAL A 221 2.49 -18.71 11.69
C VAL A 221 1.68 -17.65 12.41
N LEU A 222 2.15 -16.43 12.38
CA LEU A 222 1.40 -15.24 12.77
C LEU A 222 0.77 -14.63 11.52
N ARG A 223 -0.53 -14.41 11.53
CA ARG A 223 -1.28 -13.82 10.43
C ARG A 223 -1.89 -12.50 10.84
N VAL A 224 -1.77 -11.52 9.96
CA VAL A 224 -2.36 -10.20 10.17
C VAL A 224 -2.84 -9.63 8.86
N ARG A 225 -3.90 -8.82 8.90
CA ARG A 225 -4.38 -8.07 7.73
C ARG A 225 -4.01 -6.61 7.87
N SER A 226 -3.34 -6.04 6.86
CA SER A 226 -3.00 -4.62 6.87
C SER A 226 -2.75 -4.07 5.46
N GLY A 227 -2.96 -2.77 5.31
CA GLY A 227 -2.67 -2.04 4.07
C GLY A 227 -1.21 -1.64 3.89
N ASN A 228 -0.33 -1.83 4.89
CA ASN A 228 1.08 -1.40 4.84
C ASN A 228 2.01 -2.43 5.49
N VAL A 229 2.57 -3.32 4.70
CA VAL A 229 3.40 -4.43 5.18
C VAL A 229 4.58 -3.98 6.05
N PRO A 230 5.49 -3.06 5.63
CA PRO A 230 6.65 -2.68 6.43
C PRO A 230 6.29 -2.09 7.80
N ASN A 231 5.26 -1.26 7.84
CA ASN A 231 4.77 -0.65 9.08
C ASN A 231 4.20 -1.68 10.04
N THR A 232 3.41 -2.61 9.50
CA THR A 232 2.80 -3.70 10.26
C THR A 232 3.86 -4.59 10.87
N LEU A 233 4.86 -5.01 10.08
CA LEU A 233 5.98 -5.80 10.57
C LEU A 233 6.73 -5.07 11.70
N ALA A 234 7.06 -3.81 11.49
CA ALA A 234 7.76 -3.02 12.51
C ALA A 234 6.94 -2.89 13.81
N THR A 235 5.63 -2.64 13.68
CA THR A 235 4.75 -2.50 14.85
C THR A 235 4.62 -3.82 15.62
N ILE A 236 4.43 -4.94 14.93
CA ILE A 236 4.34 -6.27 15.55
C ILE A 236 5.65 -6.61 16.28
N LEU A 237 6.81 -6.35 15.65
CA LEU A 237 8.11 -6.61 16.27
C LEU A 237 8.31 -5.79 17.55
N LEU A 238 7.93 -4.52 17.55
CA LEU A 238 8.00 -3.67 18.74
C LEU A 238 7.04 -4.17 19.83
N THR A 239 5.83 -4.60 19.47
CA THR A 239 4.85 -5.15 20.39
C THR A 239 5.35 -6.47 21.01
N ILE A 240 5.91 -7.38 20.21
CA ILE A 240 6.50 -8.63 20.72
C ILE A 240 7.62 -8.34 21.69
N ARG A 241 8.52 -7.40 21.37
CA ARG A 241 9.56 -6.97 22.32
C ARG A 241 8.97 -6.46 23.63
N ASP A 242 7.93 -5.64 23.56
CA ASP A 242 7.35 -5.02 24.76
C ASP A 242 6.58 -6.03 25.63
N ILE A 243 6.01 -7.07 24.99
CA ILE A 243 5.34 -8.17 25.71
C ILE A 243 6.35 -9.14 26.32
N THR A 244 7.36 -9.55 25.56
CA THR A 244 8.30 -10.61 25.98
C THR A 244 9.53 -10.10 26.71
N GLY A 245 9.85 -8.82 26.58
CA GLY A 245 11.13 -8.24 27.06
C GLY A 245 12.34 -8.64 26.23
N VAL A 246 12.18 -9.48 25.20
CA VAL A 246 13.23 -9.97 24.32
C VAL A 246 13.19 -9.22 23.00
N VAL A 247 14.35 -8.81 22.48
CA VAL A 247 14.45 -8.15 21.18
C VAL A 247 14.28 -9.19 20.07
N PRO A 248 13.19 -9.14 19.28
CA PRO A 248 12.98 -10.10 18.21
C PRO A 248 13.85 -9.81 17.00
N SER A 249 14.15 -10.85 16.23
CA SER A 249 14.86 -10.78 14.94
C SER A 249 13.91 -11.20 13.83
N ILE A 250 13.86 -10.42 12.74
CA ILE A 250 13.11 -10.77 11.54
C ILE A 250 14.06 -10.99 10.35
N TYR A 251 13.76 -12.03 9.58
CA TYR A 251 14.54 -12.49 8.44
C TYR A 251 13.73 -12.30 7.16
N PHE A 252 14.37 -11.74 6.15
CA PHE A 252 13.77 -11.49 4.84
C PHE A 252 14.63 -12.16 3.76
N GLU A 253 13.97 -12.77 2.82
CA GLU A 253 14.59 -13.29 1.61
C GLU A 253 15.14 -12.15 0.75
N TRP A 254 16.29 -12.38 0.12
CA TRP A 254 16.90 -11.44 -0.81
C TRP A 254 16.03 -11.30 -2.05
N THR A 255 15.56 -10.09 -2.33
CA THR A 255 14.79 -9.80 -3.54
C THR A 255 15.74 -9.56 -4.71
N GLU A 256 15.73 -10.42 -5.70
CA GLU A 256 16.49 -10.21 -6.93
C GLU A 256 15.96 -8.98 -7.68
N GLY A 257 16.84 -8.03 -8.00
CA GLY A 257 16.48 -6.85 -8.78
C GLY A 257 17.38 -5.64 -8.54
N SER A 258 17.25 -4.63 -9.39
CA SER A 258 17.95 -3.36 -9.20
C SER A 258 17.31 -2.60 -8.02
N PRO A 259 18.09 -2.16 -7.02
CA PRO A 259 17.58 -1.39 -5.88
C PRO A 259 16.77 -0.16 -6.29
N VAL A 260 17.19 0.52 -7.36
CA VAL A 260 16.50 1.70 -7.90
C VAL A 260 15.13 1.33 -8.50
N SER A 261 15.05 0.21 -9.22
CA SER A 261 13.80 -0.29 -9.80
C SER A 261 12.82 -0.71 -8.69
N ASN A 262 13.31 -1.41 -7.66
CA ASN A 262 12.52 -1.86 -6.53
C ASN A 262 12.02 -0.69 -5.69
N MET A 263 12.86 0.33 -5.47
CA MET A 263 12.47 1.56 -4.79
C MET A 263 11.42 2.36 -5.58
N PHE A 264 11.58 2.48 -6.91
CA PHE A 264 10.59 3.13 -7.75
C PHE A 264 9.26 2.36 -7.78
N ARG A 265 9.32 1.04 -7.88
CA ARG A 265 8.15 0.15 -7.80
C ARG A 265 7.44 0.30 -6.45
N PHE A 266 8.18 0.34 -5.34
CA PHE A 266 7.61 0.60 -4.02
C PHE A 266 6.92 1.97 -3.96
N LEU A 267 7.54 3.02 -4.48
CA LEU A 267 6.97 4.37 -4.52
C LEU A 267 5.68 4.46 -5.35
N VAL A 268 5.58 3.70 -6.44
CA VAL A 268 4.43 3.76 -7.36
C VAL A 268 3.33 2.77 -6.97
N THR A 269 3.68 1.53 -6.64
CA THR A 269 2.71 0.44 -6.44
C THR A 269 2.51 0.05 -4.98
N GLY A 270 3.43 0.41 -4.08
CA GLY A 270 3.47 -0.06 -2.70
C GLY A 270 4.06 -1.44 -2.53
N VAL A 271 4.45 -2.08 -3.62
CA VAL A 271 5.07 -3.40 -3.66
C VAL A 271 6.55 -3.22 -3.97
N GLY A 272 7.43 -3.63 -3.06
CA GLY A 272 8.88 -3.45 -3.21
C GLY A 272 9.64 -4.00 -2.01
N GLU A 273 10.89 -3.58 -1.86
CA GLU A 273 11.74 -4.03 -0.76
C GLU A 273 11.15 -3.68 0.61
N VAL A 274 10.62 -4.68 1.27
CA VAL A 274 9.99 -4.54 2.61
C VAL A 274 11.05 -4.34 3.69
N ALA A 275 12.17 -5.06 3.62
CA ALA A 275 13.20 -5.07 4.64
C ALA A 275 13.86 -3.71 4.92
N PRO A 276 14.34 -2.93 3.90
CA PRO A 276 14.94 -1.62 4.15
C PRO A 276 13.94 -0.63 4.76
N VAL A 277 12.68 -0.66 4.31
CA VAL A 277 11.64 0.22 4.85
C VAL A 277 11.30 -0.17 6.28
N THR A 278 11.13 -1.46 6.59
CA THR A 278 10.90 -1.94 7.95
C THR A 278 12.04 -1.52 8.89
N ARG A 279 13.30 -1.66 8.44
CA ARG A 279 14.48 -1.21 9.22
C ARG A 279 14.43 0.29 9.51
N GLU A 280 14.04 1.11 8.53
CA GLU A 280 13.95 2.55 8.73
C GLU A 280 12.80 2.94 9.65
N VAL A 281 11.63 2.29 9.54
CA VAL A 281 10.51 2.49 10.46
C VAL A 281 10.93 2.16 11.90
N LEU A 282 11.58 1.03 12.10
CA LEU A 282 12.11 0.63 13.41
C LEU A 282 13.14 1.62 13.94
N ARG A 283 14.02 2.16 13.08
CA ARG A 283 15.03 3.16 13.45
C ARG A 283 14.40 4.46 13.93
N GLN A 284 13.28 4.86 13.32
CA GLN A 284 12.56 6.08 13.71
C GLN A 284 11.71 5.87 14.97
N ALA A 285 11.14 4.68 15.14
CA ALA A 285 10.29 4.36 16.28
C ALA A 285 11.07 4.07 17.56
N GLU A 286 12.28 3.45 17.44
CA GLU A 286 13.14 3.11 18.56
C GLU A 286 14.55 3.63 18.31
N SER A 287 14.94 4.64 19.07
CA SER A 287 16.25 5.29 18.97
C SER A 287 17.36 4.46 19.62
N ASP A 288 17.03 3.69 20.66
CA ASP A 288 17.99 2.83 21.34
C ASP A 288 18.29 1.58 20.51
N ARG A 289 19.53 1.44 20.07
CA ARG A 289 19.98 0.31 19.26
C ARG A 289 19.85 -1.04 19.96
N HIS A 290 19.99 -1.08 21.28
CA HIS A 290 19.89 -2.32 22.05
C HIS A 290 18.47 -2.81 22.25
N ARG A 291 17.49 -1.93 22.06
CA ARG A 291 16.06 -2.25 22.15
C ARG A 291 15.38 -2.39 20.78
N ARG A 292 16.11 -2.07 19.72
CA ARG A 292 15.54 -2.10 18.37
C ARG A 292 15.53 -3.51 17.81
N PRO A 293 14.36 -4.01 17.34
CA PRO A 293 14.27 -5.28 16.62
C PRO A 293 15.27 -5.39 15.47
N GLU A 294 15.88 -6.56 15.32
CA GLU A 294 16.91 -6.80 14.32
C GLU A 294 16.29 -7.21 12.99
N VAL A 295 16.80 -6.64 11.89
CA VAL A 295 16.34 -6.94 10.53
C VAL A 295 17.50 -7.56 9.76
N HIS A 296 17.32 -8.82 9.38
CA HIS A 296 18.27 -9.59 8.57
C HIS A 296 17.77 -9.74 7.14
N VAL A 297 18.66 -9.73 6.19
CA VAL A 297 18.38 -9.98 4.76
C VAL A 297 19.41 -10.99 4.31
N SER A 298 18.99 -12.17 3.95
CA SER A 298 19.83 -13.29 3.56
C SER A 298 19.73 -13.56 2.06
#